data_d32c358c46438ec0eb4292f13fbcabb7
#
_entry.id   d32c358c46438ec0eb4292f13fbcabb7
#
_cell.length_a   1.000
_cell.length_b   1.000
_cell.length_c   1.000
_cell.angle_alpha   90.00
_cell.angle_beta   90.00
_cell.angle_gamma   90.00
#
_symmetry.space_group_name_H-M   'P 1'
#
loop_
_entity.id
_entity.type
_entity.pdbx_description
1 polymer ?
#
loop_
_entity_poly.entity_id
_entity_poly.type
_entity_poly.pdbx_seq_one_letter_code
_entity_poly.pdbx_strand_id
1 'polypeptide(L)'
;MGVVSCGTTMLDQGVFENIGAVTWDTTAKTSGFTAVSGNGYFCNTTSSAFTVTLPSSPSAGDIVGIKDYANTADTNNITIGRNGSNIQGQAADFVINTEGRSVVLVYVDGTQGWKVTSSSQATDIVSPQFITATGGTVTCCGDFKIHTFTSPGTFCVSNAGNAEGSNSVSYMVVAGGGGGGGGEGVADPTAVTGGGGGAGGYREGKASTDCYTASPLNAPDGLPVSVQGYPITVGGGGSAGTSSPREGANGSASIFSSITSAGGGGTPGITGGTGGSGGGVRGACSAGNVGAGNTPPVSPPQGNPGGILTVTSSPYGAAGGGGATAAGGTNGPGGAAGTGGNGATTSISGSPTAYAGGGGGGDGFPGTTSGAGGTGGGGGGAPPYNGSTNTGGGGGGAPASPGTAGSGGSGIVIIRYKFQ
;
A
#
# COMPACT_ATOMS: atom_id res chain seq x y z
N MET A 1 -20.77 -55.60 14.50
CA MET A 1 -22.22 -55.26 14.38
C MET A 1 -22.27 -54.01 13.50
N GLY A 2 -22.71 -54.17 12.26
CA GLY A 2 -22.80 -53.05 11.32
C GLY A 2 -24.01 -52.14 11.62
N VAL A 3 -23.93 -50.85 11.33
CA VAL A 3 -25.07 -49.92 11.37
C VAL A 3 -25.86 -50.10 10.08
N VAL A 4 -27.13 -50.45 10.17
CA VAL A 4 -28.01 -50.68 9.02
C VAL A 4 -29.06 -49.56 8.99
N SER A 5 -29.22 -48.86 7.85
CA SER A 5 -30.29 -47.92 7.58
C SER A 5 -31.04 -48.35 6.32
N CYS A 6 -32.37 -48.55 6.43
CA CYS A 6 -33.26 -48.99 5.32
C CYS A 6 -32.79 -50.26 4.59
N GLY A 7 -32.20 -51.21 5.30
CA GLY A 7 -31.75 -52.49 4.74
C GLY A 7 -30.36 -52.45 4.07
N THR A 8 -29.69 -51.33 4.05
CA THR A 8 -28.33 -51.21 3.53
C THR A 8 -27.33 -51.12 4.70
N THR A 9 -26.33 -51.98 4.70
CA THR A 9 -25.25 -51.94 5.69
C THR A 9 -24.40 -50.68 5.41
N MET A 10 -24.47 -49.73 6.31
CA MET A 10 -23.67 -48.46 6.18
C MET A 10 -22.29 -48.59 6.83
N LEU A 11 -22.09 -49.60 7.67
CA LEU A 11 -20.84 -49.95 8.33
C LEU A 11 -20.71 -51.46 8.38
N ASP A 12 -19.72 -52.01 7.73
CA ASP A 12 -19.27 -53.38 7.94
C ASP A 12 -17.87 -53.33 8.54
N GLN A 13 -17.69 -54.02 9.66
CA GLN A 13 -16.42 -54.14 10.39
C GLN A 13 -15.76 -52.79 10.77
N GLY A 14 -16.53 -51.69 10.93
CA GLY A 14 -16.02 -50.40 11.33
C GLY A 14 -15.50 -49.54 10.19
N VAL A 15 -15.70 -49.94 8.94
CA VAL A 15 -15.38 -49.15 7.74
C VAL A 15 -16.66 -48.52 7.21
N PHE A 16 -16.65 -47.24 6.93
CA PHE A 16 -17.71 -46.59 6.15
C PHE A 16 -17.57 -47.05 4.70
N GLU A 17 -18.49 -47.85 4.19
CA GLU A 17 -18.57 -48.10 2.75
C GLU A 17 -18.95 -46.80 2.04
N ASN A 18 -18.29 -46.53 0.92
CA ASN A 18 -18.33 -45.28 0.14
C ASN A 18 -19.77 -44.83 -0.19
N ILE A 19 -20.34 -44.01 0.69
CA ILE A 19 -21.64 -43.37 0.43
C ILE A 19 -21.39 -42.11 -0.42
N GLY A 20 -21.48 -42.28 -1.75
CA GLY A 20 -21.35 -41.15 -2.69
C GLY A 20 -19.92 -40.65 -2.98
N ALA A 21 -18.89 -41.45 -2.67
CA ALA A 21 -17.48 -41.19 -3.01
C ALA A 21 -16.89 -42.34 -3.84
N VAL A 22 -15.85 -42.03 -4.63
CA VAL A 22 -15.10 -43.07 -5.36
C VAL A 22 -13.94 -43.60 -4.51
N THR A 23 -13.64 -44.92 -4.64
CA THR A 23 -12.40 -45.48 -4.14
C THR A 23 -11.30 -45.28 -5.17
N TRP A 24 -10.28 -44.53 -4.85
CA TRP A 24 -9.22 -44.20 -5.80
C TRP A 24 -8.23 -45.35 -5.95
N ASP A 25 -8.10 -45.87 -7.19
CA ASP A 25 -6.99 -46.74 -7.57
C ASP A 25 -5.73 -45.89 -7.72
N THR A 26 -4.80 -46.01 -6.79
CA THR A 26 -3.57 -45.23 -6.74
C THR A 26 -2.52 -45.65 -7.78
N THR A 27 -2.77 -46.76 -8.52
CA THR A 27 -1.91 -47.17 -9.63
C THR A 27 -2.29 -46.43 -10.88
N ALA A 28 -1.41 -45.48 -11.30
CA ALA A 28 -1.66 -44.68 -12.47
C ALA A 28 -1.82 -45.53 -13.74
N LYS A 29 -2.89 -45.30 -14.50
CA LYS A 29 -3.17 -45.96 -15.79
C LYS A 29 -2.42 -45.25 -16.90
N THR A 30 -1.74 -46.00 -17.76
CA THR A 30 -0.93 -45.49 -18.87
C THR A 30 -1.46 -45.90 -20.26
N SER A 31 -2.58 -46.60 -20.30
CA SER A 31 -3.27 -47.06 -21.52
C SER A 31 -4.76 -47.19 -21.30
N GLY A 32 -5.53 -47.31 -22.41
CA GLY A 32 -6.98 -47.41 -22.36
C GLY A 32 -7.47 -48.60 -21.55
N PHE A 33 -8.57 -48.43 -20.80
CA PHE A 33 -9.20 -49.43 -19.96
C PHE A 33 -10.71 -49.15 -19.79
N THR A 34 -11.44 -50.13 -19.26
CA THR A 34 -12.83 -49.99 -18.87
C THR A 34 -12.92 -49.72 -17.36
N ALA A 35 -13.57 -48.59 -17.03
CA ALA A 35 -13.80 -48.18 -15.64
C ALA A 35 -14.85 -49.07 -14.96
N VAL A 36 -14.71 -49.25 -13.65
CA VAL A 36 -15.66 -49.95 -12.79
C VAL A 36 -16.37 -48.93 -11.91
N SER A 37 -17.67 -49.05 -11.76
CA SER A 37 -18.46 -48.20 -10.86
C SER A 37 -17.94 -48.25 -9.43
N GLY A 38 -17.96 -47.09 -8.75
CA GLY A 38 -17.42 -46.93 -7.40
C GLY A 38 -15.93 -46.57 -7.35
N ASN A 39 -15.23 -46.58 -8.48
CA ASN A 39 -13.79 -46.36 -8.53
C ASN A 39 -13.42 -45.02 -9.17
N GLY A 40 -12.30 -44.43 -8.66
CA GLY A 40 -11.59 -43.32 -9.25
C GLY A 40 -10.22 -43.76 -9.79
N TYR A 41 -9.76 -43.17 -10.89
CA TYR A 41 -8.53 -43.55 -11.58
C TYR A 41 -7.65 -42.33 -11.86
N PHE A 42 -6.35 -42.51 -11.60
CA PHE A 42 -5.31 -41.60 -12.05
C PHE A 42 -4.85 -42.01 -13.46
N CYS A 43 -4.99 -41.12 -14.44
CA CYS A 43 -4.64 -41.36 -15.84
C CYS A 43 -3.36 -40.59 -16.20
N ASN A 44 -2.30 -41.30 -16.52
CA ASN A 44 -1.01 -40.74 -16.92
C ASN A 44 -0.89 -40.76 -18.46
N THR A 45 -1.08 -39.62 -19.07
CA THR A 45 -1.00 -39.43 -20.53
C THR A 45 0.34 -38.86 -21.01
N THR A 46 1.38 -38.90 -20.18
CA THR A 46 2.72 -38.37 -20.55
C THR A 46 3.22 -38.89 -21.90
N SER A 47 2.97 -40.19 -22.19
CA SER A 47 3.47 -40.84 -23.41
C SER A 47 2.46 -40.80 -24.58
N SER A 48 1.16 -40.85 -24.33
CA SER A 48 0.12 -40.88 -25.36
C SER A 48 -1.28 -40.63 -24.79
N ALA A 49 -2.18 -40.10 -25.61
CA ALA A 49 -3.60 -40.05 -25.34
C ALA A 49 -4.22 -41.45 -25.31
N PHE A 50 -5.24 -41.66 -24.46
CA PHE A 50 -6.00 -42.93 -24.40
C PHE A 50 -7.44 -42.71 -23.93
N THR A 51 -8.24 -43.77 -24.06
CA THR A 51 -9.66 -43.76 -23.68
C THR A 51 -9.91 -44.55 -22.41
N VAL A 52 -10.65 -43.93 -21.49
CA VAL A 52 -11.29 -44.60 -20.34
C VAL A 52 -12.74 -44.89 -20.74
N THR A 53 -13.08 -46.13 -20.89
CA THR A 53 -14.42 -46.57 -21.27
C THR A 53 -15.31 -46.70 -20.06
N LEU A 54 -16.46 -46.03 -20.01
CA LEU A 54 -17.44 -46.15 -18.92
C LEU A 54 -18.13 -47.53 -18.92
N PRO A 55 -18.71 -47.95 -17.77
CA PRO A 55 -19.50 -49.19 -17.68
C PRO A 55 -20.61 -49.30 -18.76
N SER A 56 -20.78 -50.48 -19.38
CA SER A 56 -21.72 -50.68 -20.48
C SER A 56 -23.21 -50.77 -20.07
N SER A 57 -23.50 -51.07 -18.81
CA SER A 57 -24.86 -51.23 -18.28
C SER A 57 -24.95 -50.56 -16.93
N PRO A 58 -24.82 -49.23 -16.87
CA PRO A 58 -24.82 -48.53 -15.60
C PRO A 58 -26.22 -48.50 -14.97
N SER A 59 -26.26 -48.53 -13.64
CA SER A 59 -27.43 -48.30 -12.81
C SER A 59 -27.46 -46.88 -12.26
N ALA A 60 -28.63 -46.32 -12.01
CA ALA A 60 -28.74 -45.00 -11.39
C ALA A 60 -27.97 -44.93 -10.06
N GLY A 61 -27.07 -43.95 -9.90
CA GLY A 61 -26.19 -43.83 -8.76
C GLY A 61 -24.78 -44.39 -8.98
N ASP A 62 -24.51 -45.11 -10.07
CA ASP A 62 -23.15 -45.50 -10.43
C ASP A 62 -22.25 -44.29 -10.56
N ILE A 63 -21.03 -44.39 -10.05
CA ILE A 63 -20.07 -43.27 -9.95
C ILE A 63 -18.70 -43.65 -10.49
N VAL A 64 -18.06 -42.79 -11.26
CA VAL A 64 -16.69 -42.96 -11.77
C VAL A 64 -15.92 -41.65 -11.60
N GLY A 65 -14.72 -41.73 -11.03
CA GLY A 65 -13.79 -40.61 -10.92
C GLY A 65 -12.60 -40.74 -11.90
N ILE A 66 -12.18 -39.67 -12.53
CA ILE A 66 -11.02 -39.65 -13.42
C ILE A 66 -10.19 -38.42 -13.11
N LYS A 67 -8.88 -38.59 -12.96
CA LYS A 67 -7.91 -37.53 -12.69
C LYS A 67 -6.74 -37.62 -13.65
N ASP A 68 -6.41 -36.52 -14.32
CA ASP A 68 -5.13 -36.37 -15.02
C ASP A 68 -4.00 -36.40 -13.98
N TYR A 69 -3.16 -37.45 -14.06
CA TYR A 69 -2.09 -37.74 -13.10
C TYR A 69 -0.88 -36.82 -13.25
N ALA A 70 -0.45 -36.60 -14.49
CA ALA A 70 0.83 -35.97 -14.81
C ALA A 70 0.68 -34.52 -15.33
N ASN A 71 -0.54 -33.97 -15.30
CA ASN A 71 -0.86 -32.64 -15.85
C ASN A 71 -0.49 -32.55 -17.37
N THR A 72 -0.82 -33.57 -18.14
CA THR A 72 -0.48 -33.69 -19.57
C THR A 72 -1.70 -33.88 -20.48
N ALA A 73 -2.91 -33.79 -19.93
CA ALA A 73 -4.14 -33.98 -20.71
C ALA A 73 -4.41 -32.86 -21.73
N ASP A 74 -3.78 -31.71 -21.61
CA ASP A 74 -3.79 -30.63 -22.61
C ASP A 74 -3.02 -30.99 -23.89
N THR A 75 -1.96 -31.78 -23.75
CA THR A 75 -1.12 -32.26 -24.86
C THR A 75 -1.60 -33.62 -25.37
N ASN A 76 -1.90 -34.56 -24.48
CA ASN A 76 -2.36 -35.90 -24.76
C ASN A 76 -3.69 -36.15 -24.03
N ASN A 77 -4.81 -35.95 -24.72
CA ASN A 77 -6.13 -35.96 -24.13
C ASN A 77 -6.51 -37.31 -23.47
N ILE A 78 -7.31 -37.25 -22.40
CA ILE A 78 -8.04 -38.40 -21.86
C ILE A 78 -9.45 -38.38 -22.46
N THR A 79 -9.80 -39.34 -23.25
CA THR A 79 -11.18 -39.51 -23.74
C THR A 79 -11.96 -40.39 -22.79
N ILE A 80 -13.15 -39.94 -22.37
CA ILE A 80 -14.10 -40.73 -21.60
C ILE A 80 -15.12 -41.28 -22.57
N GLY A 81 -14.96 -42.59 -22.92
CA GLY A 81 -15.81 -43.30 -23.85
C GLY A 81 -17.14 -43.66 -23.20
N ARG A 82 -18.23 -43.22 -23.80
CA ARG A 82 -19.61 -43.34 -23.29
C ARG A 82 -20.19 -44.77 -23.21
N ASN A 83 -19.60 -45.71 -23.96
CA ASN A 83 -19.98 -47.11 -23.99
C ASN A 83 -21.49 -47.38 -24.14
N GLY A 84 -22.14 -46.66 -25.06
CA GLY A 84 -23.57 -46.79 -25.32
C GLY A 84 -24.50 -45.84 -24.54
N SER A 85 -24.07 -45.34 -23.38
CA SER A 85 -24.85 -44.37 -22.58
C SER A 85 -24.56 -42.93 -23.01
N ASN A 86 -25.48 -42.01 -22.76
CA ASN A 86 -25.22 -40.60 -22.97
C ASN A 86 -24.25 -40.05 -21.90
N ILE A 87 -23.51 -38.98 -22.22
CA ILE A 87 -22.77 -38.16 -21.25
C ILE A 87 -23.34 -36.74 -21.36
N GLN A 88 -23.76 -36.15 -20.23
CA GLN A 88 -24.37 -34.82 -20.17
C GLN A 88 -25.60 -34.67 -21.09
N GLY A 89 -26.32 -35.76 -21.36
CA GLY A 89 -27.47 -35.80 -22.28
C GLY A 89 -27.09 -35.91 -23.76
N GLN A 90 -25.78 -36.03 -24.09
CA GLN A 90 -25.28 -36.12 -25.46
C GLN A 90 -24.78 -37.51 -25.78
N ALA A 91 -25.09 -37.99 -27.00
CA ALA A 91 -24.57 -39.25 -27.54
C ALA A 91 -23.12 -39.09 -28.08
N ALA A 92 -22.27 -38.47 -27.27
CA ALA A 92 -20.86 -38.18 -27.59
C ALA A 92 -19.96 -38.50 -26.41
N ASP A 93 -18.72 -38.89 -26.72
CA ASP A 93 -17.68 -39.07 -25.72
C ASP A 93 -17.28 -37.73 -25.10
N PHE A 94 -16.83 -37.74 -23.86
CA PHE A 94 -16.34 -36.55 -23.16
C PHE A 94 -14.81 -36.52 -23.17
N VAL A 95 -14.23 -35.37 -23.48
CA VAL A 95 -12.77 -35.24 -23.59
C VAL A 95 -12.25 -34.34 -22.48
N ILE A 96 -11.30 -34.88 -21.71
CA ILE A 96 -10.45 -34.07 -20.81
C ILE A 96 -9.24 -33.61 -21.62
N ASN A 97 -9.18 -32.31 -21.88
CA ASN A 97 -8.14 -31.63 -22.66
C ASN A 97 -7.58 -30.41 -21.91
N THR A 98 -7.65 -30.46 -20.60
CA THR A 98 -7.18 -29.38 -19.71
C THR A 98 -6.25 -29.98 -18.68
N GLU A 99 -5.11 -29.34 -18.50
CA GLU A 99 -4.05 -29.74 -17.58
C GLU A 99 -4.59 -29.98 -16.16
N GLY A 100 -4.22 -31.14 -15.59
CA GLY A 100 -4.56 -31.52 -14.22
C GLY A 100 -6.04 -31.67 -13.93
N ARG A 101 -6.92 -31.77 -14.95
CA ARG A 101 -8.36 -31.88 -14.73
C ARG A 101 -8.75 -33.17 -14.03
N SER A 102 -9.66 -33.06 -13.06
CA SER A 102 -10.38 -34.16 -12.44
C SER A 102 -11.86 -34.02 -12.73
N VAL A 103 -12.55 -35.12 -12.94
CA VAL A 103 -14.01 -35.16 -13.06
C VAL A 103 -14.57 -36.34 -12.28
N VAL A 104 -15.73 -36.15 -11.66
CA VAL A 104 -16.54 -37.22 -11.10
C VAL A 104 -17.85 -37.26 -11.86
N LEU A 105 -18.18 -38.43 -12.41
CA LEU A 105 -19.41 -38.68 -13.16
C LEU A 105 -20.32 -39.60 -12.36
N VAL A 106 -21.61 -39.27 -12.35
CA VAL A 106 -22.67 -40.10 -11.75
C VAL A 106 -23.70 -40.42 -12.86
N TYR A 107 -24.06 -41.69 -13.01
CA TYR A 107 -25.11 -42.08 -13.91
C TYR A 107 -26.49 -41.79 -13.32
N VAL A 108 -27.34 -41.12 -14.06
CA VAL A 108 -28.66 -40.67 -13.60
C VAL A 108 -29.77 -41.57 -14.20
N ASP A 109 -29.86 -41.60 -15.54
CA ASP A 109 -30.89 -42.33 -16.27
C ASP A 109 -30.47 -42.55 -17.75
N GLY A 110 -31.32 -43.22 -18.53
CA GLY A 110 -31.07 -43.49 -19.96
C GLY A 110 -31.10 -42.24 -20.86
N THR A 111 -31.72 -41.14 -20.44
CA THR A 111 -31.86 -39.91 -21.21
C THR A 111 -30.66 -38.98 -21.02
N GLN A 112 -30.35 -38.70 -19.77
CA GLN A 112 -29.23 -37.79 -19.41
C GLN A 112 -27.90 -38.55 -19.35
N GLY A 113 -27.93 -39.84 -19.02
CA GLY A 113 -26.76 -40.68 -18.92
C GLY A 113 -25.86 -40.28 -17.72
N TRP A 114 -24.57 -40.20 -17.98
CA TRP A 114 -23.56 -39.79 -17.01
C TRP A 114 -23.51 -38.28 -16.88
N LYS A 115 -23.65 -37.76 -15.66
CA LYS A 115 -23.53 -36.34 -15.34
C LYS A 115 -22.24 -36.03 -14.61
N VAL A 116 -21.52 -35.02 -15.02
CA VAL A 116 -20.38 -34.47 -14.24
C VAL A 116 -20.95 -33.74 -13.03
N THR A 117 -20.64 -34.20 -11.83
CA THR A 117 -21.12 -33.66 -10.54
C THR A 117 -20.07 -32.81 -9.87
N SER A 118 -18.78 -33.07 -10.13
CA SER A 118 -17.69 -32.21 -9.70
C SER A 118 -16.55 -32.22 -10.73
N SER A 119 -15.86 -31.11 -10.85
CA SER A 119 -14.63 -31.03 -11.65
C SER A 119 -13.63 -30.06 -11.00
N SER A 120 -12.33 -30.35 -11.15
CA SER A 120 -11.23 -29.48 -10.77
C SER A 120 -10.13 -29.56 -11.84
N GLN A 121 -9.23 -28.60 -11.86
CA GLN A 121 -8.09 -28.53 -12.78
C GLN A 121 -6.85 -28.03 -12.05
N ALA A 122 -5.66 -28.12 -12.67
CA ALA A 122 -4.41 -27.71 -12.03
C ALA A 122 -4.44 -26.25 -11.56
N THR A 123 -5.13 -25.36 -12.29
CA THR A 123 -5.27 -23.94 -11.95
C THR A 123 -6.21 -23.66 -10.77
N ASP A 124 -6.98 -24.66 -10.30
CA ASP A 124 -7.87 -24.49 -9.14
C ASP A 124 -7.07 -24.46 -7.81
N ILE A 125 -5.81 -24.92 -7.83
CA ILE A 125 -4.90 -24.86 -6.69
C ILE A 125 -3.76 -23.91 -7.03
N VAL A 126 -3.88 -22.69 -6.52
CA VAL A 126 -2.87 -21.65 -6.72
C VAL A 126 -1.96 -21.60 -5.50
N SER A 127 -0.69 -21.94 -5.68
CA SER A 127 0.30 -21.79 -4.62
C SER A 127 0.55 -20.31 -4.33
N PRO A 128 0.63 -19.89 -3.04
CA PRO A 128 0.98 -18.53 -2.69
C PRO A 128 2.31 -18.11 -3.33
N GLN A 129 2.29 -16.99 -4.04
CA GLN A 129 3.48 -16.37 -4.59
C GLN A 129 3.64 -14.98 -4.00
N PHE A 130 4.86 -14.62 -3.66
CA PHE A 130 5.17 -13.38 -2.98
C PHE A 130 5.96 -12.43 -3.85
N ILE A 131 5.82 -11.14 -3.57
CA ILE A 131 6.59 -10.09 -4.24
C ILE A 131 8.08 -10.30 -3.98
N THR A 132 8.88 -10.16 -5.04
CA THR A 132 10.33 -10.07 -4.96
C THR A 132 10.78 -8.78 -5.65
N ALA A 133 11.49 -7.94 -4.93
CA ALA A 133 11.97 -6.66 -5.45
C ALA A 133 13.33 -6.27 -4.87
N THR A 134 13.99 -5.32 -5.54
CA THR A 134 15.25 -4.69 -5.14
C THR A 134 15.14 -3.17 -5.18
N GLY A 135 16.12 -2.48 -4.62
CA GLY A 135 16.20 -1.01 -4.61
C GLY A 135 16.06 -0.39 -3.23
N GLY A 136 16.66 0.78 -3.03
CA GLY A 136 16.73 1.45 -1.74
C GLY A 136 17.51 0.66 -0.68
N THR A 137 17.39 1.08 0.58
CA THR A 137 17.90 0.31 1.73
C THR A 137 16.84 -0.68 2.17
N VAL A 138 17.18 -1.98 2.20
CA VAL A 138 16.25 -3.07 2.51
C VAL A 138 16.43 -3.54 3.94
N THR A 139 15.33 -3.63 4.68
CA THR A 139 15.28 -4.26 6.01
C THR A 139 14.11 -5.26 6.07
N CYS A 140 14.15 -6.20 7.02
CA CYS A 140 13.07 -7.16 7.25
C CYS A 140 12.41 -6.92 8.61
N CYS A 141 11.09 -7.12 8.67
CA CYS A 141 10.30 -7.05 9.88
C CYS A 141 9.28 -8.20 9.87
N GLY A 142 9.63 -9.33 10.51
CA GLY A 142 8.86 -10.58 10.37
C GLY A 142 8.79 -11.02 8.91
N ASP A 143 7.60 -11.32 8.42
CA ASP A 143 7.33 -11.76 7.05
C ASP A 143 7.34 -10.62 6.01
N PHE A 144 7.79 -9.42 6.39
CA PHE A 144 7.74 -8.23 5.54
C PHE A 144 9.13 -7.70 5.21
N LYS A 145 9.33 -7.31 3.94
CA LYS A 145 10.46 -6.49 3.47
C LYS A 145 10.05 -5.02 3.41
N ILE A 146 10.99 -4.16 3.82
CA ILE A 146 10.82 -2.71 3.84
C ILE A 146 11.95 -2.11 3.02
N HIS A 147 11.61 -1.38 1.96
CA HIS A 147 12.51 -0.64 1.11
C HIS A 147 12.41 0.84 1.44
N THR A 148 13.51 1.45 1.86
CA THR A 148 13.59 2.87 2.22
C THR A 148 14.44 3.64 1.22
N PHE A 149 13.87 4.70 0.64
CA PHE A 149 14.55 5.60 -0.30
C PHE A 149 14.65 6.99 0.33
N THR A 150 15.87 7.44 0.57
CA THR A 150 16.21 8.80 1.04
C THR A 150 16.81 9.66 -0.05
N SER A 151 16.94 9.13 -1.25
CA SER A 151 17.37 9.77 -2.49
C SER A 151 16.67 9.12 -3.69
N PRO A 152 16.64 9.77 -4.87
CA PRO A 152 16.08 9.15 -6.08
C PRO A 152 16.69 7.79 -6.38
N GLY A 153 15.88 6.86 -6.92
CA GLY A 153 16.29 5.49 -7.22
C GLY A 153 15.23 4.73 -8.01
N THR A 154 15.30 3.42 -7.99
CA THR A 154 14.32 2.54 -8.64
C THR A 154 13.92 1.40 -7.71
N PHE A 155 12.63 1.20 -7.51
CA PHE A 155 12.07 -0.02 -6.92
C PHE A 155 11.81 -1.01 -8.05
N CYS A 156 12.63 -2.06 -8.15
CA CYS A 156 12.61 -3.01 -9.27
C CYS A 156 11.94 -4.31 -8.82
N VAL A 157 10.74 -4.57 -9.33
CA VAL A 157 9.96 -5.79 -9.05
C VAL A 157 10.34 -6.86 -10.06
N SER A 158 10.87 -7.99 -9.59
CA SER A 158 11.22 -9.17 -10.40
C SER A 158 10.19 -10.28 -10.34
N ASN A 159 9.37 -10.34 -9.28
CA ASN A 159 8.18 -11.19 -9.16
C ASN A 159 7.07 -10.36 -8.51
N ALA A 160 5.90 -10.30 -9.16
CA ALA A 160 4.75 -9.53 -8.66
C ALA A 160 3.90 -10.28 -7.63
N GLY A 161 4.17 -11.58 -7.38
CA GLY A 161 3.33 -12.40 -6.52
C GLY A 161 1.95 -12.67 -7.10
N ASN A 162 1.04 -13.14 -6.24
CA ASN A 162 -0.37 -13.37 -6.58
C ASN A 162 -1.30 -13.05 -5.39
N ALA A 163 -2.62 -13.20 -5.59
CA ALA A 163 -3.61 -12.88 -4.56
C ALA A 163 -3.51 -13.77 -3.32
N GLU A 164 -3.09 -15.03 -3.46
CA GLU A 164 -2.93 -16.00 -2.38
C GLU A 164 -1.70 -15.71 -1.50
N GLY A 165 -0.67 -15.08 -2.07
CA GLY A 165 0.50 -14.62 -1.35
C GLY A 165 0.45 -13.12 -1.08
N SER A 166 0.98 -12.32 -1.99
CA SER A 166 0.93 -10.85 -1.96
C SER A 166 1.25 -10.29 -3.33
N ASN A 167 0.38 -9.42 -3.86
CA ASN A 167 0.56 -8.73 -5.14
C ASN A 167 0.41 -7.21 -5.03
N SER A 168 0.30 -6.70 -3.82
CA SER A 168 0.19 -5.28 -3.51
C SER A 168 1.22 -4.87 -2.46
N VAL A 169 1.72 -3.65 -2.57
CA VAL A 169 2.66 -3.07 -1.61
C VAL A 169 1.97 -1.99 -0.77
N SER A 170 2.30 -1.94 0.50
CA SER A 170 2.07 -0.76 1.34
C SER A 170 3.11 0.30 0.99
N TYR A 171 2.73 1.57 1.04
CA TYR A 171 3.63 2.66 0.72
C TYR A 171 3.45 3.86 1.65
N MET A 172 4.52 4.62 1.82
CA MET A 172 4.50 5.97 2.37
C MET A 172 5.38 6.86 1.48
N VAL A 173 4.81 7.96 1.00
CA VAL A 173 5.51 8.94 0.15
C VAL A 173 5.41 10.29 0.84
N VAL A 174 6.54 10.80 1.31
CA VAL A 174 6.63 12.11 1.97
C VAL A 174 7.52 13.01 1.13
N ALA A 175 7.01 14.17 0.75
CA ALA A 175 7.74 15.20 -0.03
C ALA A 175 8.70 16.01 0.84
N GLY A 176 9.53 16.84 0.23
CA GLY A 176 10.38 17.78 0.95
C GLY A 176 9.55 18.90 1.59
N GLY A 177 9.89 19.30 2.82
CA GLY A 177 9.28 20.44 3.52
C GLY A 177 9.69 21.79 2.94
N GLY A 178 8.89 22.82 3.15
CA GLY A 178 9.19 24.21 2.78
C GLY A 178 10.19 24.86 3.72
N GLY A 179 10.93 25.84 3.25
CA GLY A 179 11.82 26.67 4.07
C GLY A 179 11.05 27.72 4.86
N GLY A 180 11.53 28.04 6.06
CA GLY A 180 11.02 29.16 6.87
C GLY A 180 11.41 30.52 6.30
N GLY A 181 10.68 31.57 6.67
CA GLY A 181 10.94 32.94 6.30
C GLY A 181 12.05 33.60 7.11
N GLY A 182 12.88 34.44 6.47
CA GLY A 182 13.88 35.26 7.14
C GLY A 182 13.27 36.41 7.95
N GLY A 183 13.99 36.85 8.99
CA GLY A 183 13.62 38.02 9.82
C GLY A 183 14.31 39.30 9.42
N GLU A 184 13.73 40.46 9.83
CA GLU A 184 14.31 41.79 9.63
C GLU A 184 13.97 42.73 10.78
N GLY A 185 14.95 43.57 11.10
CA GLY A 185 14.81 44.67 12.03
C GLY A 185 15.12 44.32 13.47
N VAL A 186 15.60 45.30 14.23
CA VAL A 186 15.76 45.28 15.67
C VAL A 186 14.78 46.26 16.26
N ALA A 187 13.83 45.79 17.08
CA ALA A 187 13.02 46.58 18.02
C ALA A 187 12.31 47.83 17.42
N ASP A 188 11.98 47.83 16.13
CA ASP A 188 11.25 48.89 15.45
C ASP A 188 9.81 48.43 15.17
N PRO A 189 8.80 49.29 15.17
CA PRO A 189 7.43 48.95 14.75
C PRO A 189 7.34 48.37 13.31
N THR A 190 8.44 48.39 12.53
CA THR A 190 8.55 47.79 11.21
C THR A 190 9.21 46.39 11.22
N ALA A 191 9.61 45.86 12.40
CA ALA A 191 10.25 44.55 12.51
C ALA A 191 9.36 43.47 11.91
N VAL A 192 9.95 42.56 11.13
CA VAL A 192 9.25 41.47 10.46
C VAL A 192 9.85 40.12 10.92
N THR A 193 9.00 39.21 11.36
CA THR A 193 9.40 37.87 11.79
C THR A 193 9.08 36.83 10.72
N GLY A 194 9.88 35.80 10.59
CA GLY A 194 9.69 34.76 9.60
C GLY A 194 8.58 33.75 9.98
N GLY A 195 7.69 33.45 9.05
CA GLY A 195 6.75 32.35 9.20
C GLY A 195 7.44 30.98 9.12
N GLY A 196 6.89 29.97 9.77
CA GLY A 196 7.38 28.60 9.65
C GLY A 196 7.05 27.99 8.30
N GLY A 197 7.96 27.21 7.70
CA GLY A 197 7.70 26.44 6.47
C GLY A 197 6.68 25.32 6.68
N GLY A 198 5.84 25.05 5.69
CA GLY A 198 4.90 23.92 5.70
C GLY A 198 5.62 22.58 5.52
N ALA A 199 5.09 21.54 6.07
CA ALA A 199 5.60 20.17 5.83
C ALA A 199 5.39 19.74 4.39
N GLY A 200 6.21 18.82 3.90
CA GLY A 200 5.96 18.10 2.66
C GLY A 200 4.67 17.31 2.72
N GLY A 201 4.01 17.14 1.59
CA GLY A 201 2.81 16.32 1.50
C GLY A 201 3.07 14.89 1.99
N TYR A 202 2.13 14.32 2.70
CA TYR A 202 2.17 12.96 3.23
C TYR A 202 1.11 12.09 2.55
N ARG A 203 1.53 10.98 1.94
CA ARG A 203 0.65 9.98 1.33
C ARG A 203 1.01 8.60 1.85
N GLU A 204 0.02 7.86 2.33
CA GLU A 204 0.18 6.48 2.82
C GLU A 204 -0.94 5.61 2.27
N GLY A 205 -0.62 4.35 1.93
CA GLY A 205 -1.60 3.32 1.60
C GLY A 205 -1.12 1.99 2.14
N LYS A 206 -2.01 1.26 2.81
CA LYS A 206 -1.71 -0.02 3.45
C LYS A 206 -2.35 -1.16 2.69
N ALA A 207 -1.57 -2.13 2.24
CA ALA A 207 -2.07 -3.37 1.66
C ALA A 207 -2.85 -4.20 2.70
N SER A 208 -3.91 -4.88 2.27
CA SER A 208 -4.76 -5.70 3.16
C SER A 208 -4.02 -6.84 3.84
N THR A 209 -2.92 -7.31 3.24
CA THR A 209 -2.06 -8.37 3.78
C THR A 209 -1.07 -7.87 4.84
N ASP A 210 -0.95 -6.55 5.04
CA ASP A 210 0.02 -5.96 5.97
C ASP A 210 -0.59 -5.71 7.35
N CYS A 211 0.23 -5.78 8.42
CA CYS A 211 -0.22 -5.76 9.81
C CYS A 211 0.30 -4.57 10.64
N TYR A 212 1.09 -3.63 10.03
CA TYR A 212 1.59 -2.48 10.78
C TYR A 212 0.47 -1.48 11.15
N THR A 213 0.72 -0.63 12.15
CA THR A 213 -0.20 0.45 12.52
C THR A 213 0.00 1.63 11.56
N ALA A 214 -0.97 1.85 10.68
CA ALA A 214 -0.98 2.97 9.74
C ALA A 214 -1.39 4.29 10.40
N SER A 215 -1.07 5.41 9.77
CA SER A 215 -1.51 6.73 10.21
C SER A 215 -3.02 6.95 9.95
N PRO A 216 -3.62 7.99 10.57
CA PRO A 216 -5.01 8.38 10.27
C PRO A 216 -5.23 8.84 8.82
N LEU A 217 -4.16 9.13 8.06
CA LEU A 217 -4.19 9.57 6.66
C LEU A 217 -4.00 8.40 5.67
N ASN A 218 -4.11 7.17 6.15
CA ASN A 218 -3.98 5.98 5.31
C ASN A 218 -5.11 5.90 4.27
N ALA A 219 -4.75 5.76 2.99
CA ALA A 219 -5.68 5.35 1.95
C ALA A 219 -6.09 3.87 2.15
N PRO A 220 -7.32 3.48 1.77
CA PRO A 220 -7.86 2.16 2.11
C PRO A 220 -7.06 0.99 1.53
N ASP A 221 -6.35 1.20 0.41
CA ASP A 221 -5.68 0.13 -0.32
C ASP A 221 -4.19 0.40 -0.53
N GLY A 222 -3.41 -0.69 -0.60
CA GLY A 222 -2.05 -0.67 -1.10
C GLY A 222 -2.00 -0.48 -2.62
N LEU A 223 -0.81 -0.38 -3.18
CA LEU A 223 -0.59 -0.25 -4.62
C LEU A 223 -0.31 -1.64 -5.23
N PRO A 224 -1.14 -2.14 -6.17
CA PRO A 224 -0.81 -3.33 -6.95
C PRO A 224 0.45 -3.10 -7.78
N VAL A 225 1.33 -4.10 -7.85
CA VAL A 225 2.57 -4.03 -8.60
C VAL A 225 2.64 -5.09 -9.70
N SER A 226 3.39 -4.80 -10.77
CA SER A 226 3.73 -5.71 -11.84
C SER A 226 5.26 -5.83 -11.97
N VAL A 227 5.72 -6.82 -12.73
CA VAL A 227 7.17 -7.02 -12.98
C VAL A 227 7.70 -5.88 -13.85
N GLN A 228 8.30 -4.89 -13.19
CA GLN A 228 8.92 -3.73 -13.83
C GLN A 228 9.75 -2.90 -12.83
N GLY A 229 10.49 -1.93 -13.33
CA GLY A 229 11.14 -0.91 -12.51
C GLY A 229 10.19 0.28 -12.28
N TYR A 230 10.02 0.69 -11.04
CA TYR A 230 9.26 1.87 -10.64
C TYR A 230 10.25 2.97 -10.24
N PRO A 231 10.37 4.05 -11.02
CA PRO A 231 11.21 5.18 -10.63
C PRO A 231 10.73 5.80 -9.32
N ILE A 232 11.64 6.09 -8.43
CA ILE A 232 11.40 6.79 -7.17
C ILE A 232 12.03 8.17 -7.25
N THR A 233 11.22 9.21 -6.99
CA THR A 233 11.72 10.57 -6.76
C THR A 233 11.58 10.90 -5.28
N VAL A 234 12.64 11.42 -4.68
CA VAL A 234 12.61 11.91 -3.30
C VAL A 234 12.87 13.41 -3.34
N GLY A 235 11.89 14.19 -2.86
CA GLY A 235 11.93 15.65 -2.91
C GLY A 235 12.91 16.25 -1.92
N GLY A 236 13.69 17.21 -2.35
CA GLY A 236 14.53 18.04 -1.47
C GLY A 236 13.70 19.05 -0.68
N GLY A 237 14.19 19.43 0.52
CA GLY A 237 13.62 20.53 1.29
C GLY A 237 13.85 21.89 0.60
N GLY A 238 12.94 22.84 0.83
CA GLY A 238 13.05 24.22 0.37
C GLY A 238 14.15 24.98 1.11
N SER A 239 14.85 25.86 0.43
CA SER A 239 15.87 26.71 1.05
C SER A 239 15.26 27.69 2.05
N ALA A 240 16.00 28.01 3.09
CA ALA A 240 15.65 29.00 4.10
C ALA A 240 15.62 30.42 3.51
N GLY A 241 14.74 31.26 4.02
CA GLY A 241 14.81 32.72 3.84
C GLY A 241 15.98 33.29 4.62
N THR A 242 16.67 34.28 4.04
CA THR A 242 17.78 35.03 4.65
C THR A 242 17.34 36.43 5.02
N SER A 243 18.27 37.33 5.43
CA SER A 243 17.94 38.73 5.62
C SER A 243 17.56 39.43 4.31
N SER A 244 18.02 38.92 3.14
CA SER A 244 17.62 39.35 1.80
C SER A 244 18.08 38.32 0.73
N PRO A 245 17.16 37.66 -0.01
CA PRO A 245 15.70 37.73 0.12
C PRO A 245 15.22 36.99 1.38
N ARG A 246 14.10 37.45 1.97
CA ARG A 246 13.52 36.88 3.19
C ARG A 246 12.62 35.68 2.93
N GLU A 247 12.53 35.27 1.70
CA GLU A 247 11.61 34.23 1.24
C GLU A 247 12.16 32.84 1.47
N GLY A 248 11.42 32.03 2.17
CA GLY A 248 11.64 30.57 2.22
C GLY A 248 11.04 29.93 0.97
N ALA A 249 11.82 29.07 0.32
CA ALA A 249 11.38 28.36 -0.87
C ALA A 249 10.44 27.17 -0.55
N ASN A 250 9.61 26.79 -1.52
CA ASN A 250 8.86 25.55 -1.44
C ASN A 250 9.79 24.34 -1.48
N GLY A 251 9.38 23.23 -0.84
CA GLY A 251 9.99 21.93 -1.02
C GLY A 251 9.66 21.33 -2.39
N SER A 252 10.34 20.23 -2.74
CA SER A 252 10.12 19.49 -3.97
C SER A 252 9.25 18.25 -3.74
N ALA A 253 8.54 17.79 -4.78
CA ALA A 253 7.67 16.62 -4.72
C ALA A 253 8.45 15.31 -4.58
N SER A 254 7.84 14.32 -3.92
CA SER A 254 8.25 12.91 -3.95
C SER A 254 7.24 12.10 -4.74
N ILE A 255 7.73 11.07 -5.48
CA ILE A 255 6.91 10.28 -6.40
C ILE A 255 7.25 8.80 -6.26
N PHE A 256 6.22 7.97 -6.16
CA PHE A 256 6.26 6.52 -6.36
C PHE A 256 5.11 6.10 -7.26
N SER A 257 5.41 5.60 -8.47
CA SER A 257 4.40 5.21 -9.46
C SER A 257 3.42 6.37 -9.75
N SER A 258 2.12 6.17 -9.56
CA SER A 258 1.08 7.19 -9.70
C SER A 258 0.90 8.07 -8.46
N ILE A 259 1.59 7.77 -7.36
CA ILE A 259 1.47 8.51 -6.09
C ILE A 259 2.46 9.66 -6.09
N THR A 260 1.92 10.88 -6.12
CA THR A 260 2.71 12.11 -5.98
C THR A 260 2.33 12.82 -4.69
N SER A 261 3.33 13.15 -3.87
CA SER A 261 3.22 14.03 -2.72
C SER A 261 3.83 15.38 -3.07
N ALA A 262 3.09 16.45 -2.87
CA ALA A 262 3.55 17.81 -3.21
C ALA A 262 4.54 18.33 -2.17
N GLY A 263 5.52 19.11 -2.59
CA GLY A 263 6.43 19.80 -1.67
C GLY A 263 5.68 20.73 -0.71
N GLY A 264 6.23 20.92 0.48
CA GLY A 264 5.69 21.85 1.48
C GLY A 264 5.81 23.30 1.04
N GLY A 265 4.85 24.13 1.41
CA GLY A 265 4.85 25.56 1.12
C GLY A 265 5.93 26.28 1.91
N GLY A 266 6.74 27.10 1.24
CA GLY A 266 7.65 28.04 1.89
C GLY A 266 6.93 29.29 2.39
N THR A 267 7.66 30.38 2.54
CA THR A 267 7.12 31.67 3.01
C THR A 267 7.47 32.80 2.04
N PRO A 268 6.79 32.85 0.85
CA PRO A 268 7.05 33.91 -0.11
C PRO A 268 6.46 35.24 0.37
N GLY A 269 7.31 36.18 0.71
CA GLY A 269 6.87 37.51 1.18
C GLY A 269 6.15 37.50 2.52
N ILE A 270 5.03 38.21 2.67
CA ILE A 270 4.21 38.27 3.88
C ILE A 270 3.16 37.14 3.96
N THR A 271 2.96 36.41 2.89
CA THR A 271 1.98 35.32 2.79
C THR A 271 2.65 33.96 3.05
N GLY A 272 1.87 32.95 3.49
CA GLY A 272 2.29 31.57 3.48
C GLY A 272 2.23 30.99 2.06
N GLY A 273 3.23 30.20 1.66
CA GLY A 273 3.23 29.46 0.39
C GLY A 273 2.29 28.28 0.42
N THR A 274 1.68 27.95 -0.71
CA THR A 274 0.83 26.76 -0.86
C THR A 274 1.68 25.52 -1.12
N GLY A 275 1.20 24.35 -0.70
CA GLY A 275 1.91 23.08 -0.93
C GLY A 275 1.18 21.86 -0.37
N GLY A 276 1.91 20.77 -0.17
CA GLY A 276 1.40 19.59 0.54
C GLY A 276 0.82 19.99 1.89
N SER A 277 1.61 20.68 2.72
CA SER A 277 1.12 21.55 3.80
C SER A 277 1.55 22.98 3.52
N GLY A 278 0.76 23.94 3.97
CA GLY A 278 0.99 25.35 3.70
C GLY A 278 2.00 26.01 4.65
N GLY A 279 2.77 27.00 4.17
CA GLY A 279 3.64 27.84 5.00
C GLY A 279 2.84 28.77 5.90
N GLY A 280 3.39 29.13 7.07
CA GLY A 280 2.86 30.10 8.01
C GLY A 280 3.01 31.55 7.54
N VAL A 281 2.12 32.41 7.97
CA VAL A 281 2.16 33.87 7.66
C VAL A 281 3.28 34.55 8.46
N ARG A 282 4.01 35.42 7.84
CA ARG A 282 5.06 36.26 8.48
C ARG A 282 4.41 37.25 9.46
N GLY A 283 5.05 37.44 10.60
CA GLY A 283 4.65 38.50 11.52
C GLY A 283 4.92 39.88 10.94
N ALA A 284 3.87 40.67 10.77
CA ALA A 284 3.91 42.02 10.22
C ALA A 284 2.67 42.80 10.66
N CYS A 285 2.68 44.12 10.39
CA CYS A 285 1.55 45.04 10.68
C CYS A 285 0.29 44.80 9.80
N SER A 286 0.34 43.92 8.82
CA SER A 286 -0.79 43.53 7.97
C SER A 286 -1.00 42.03 7.95
N ALA A 287 -2.27 41.59 7.94
CA ALA A 287 -2.61 40.22 7.77
C ALA A 287 -2.22 39.73 6.36
N GLY A 288 -1.35 38.72 6.28
CA GLY A 288 -1.05 38.00 5.05
C GLY A 288 -2.05 36.86 4.82
N ASN A 289 -2.12 36.33 3.60
CA ASN A 289 -2.90 35.13 3.31
C ASN A 289 -2.20 33.87 3.83
N VAL A 290 -2.98 32.98 4.39
CA VAL A 290 -2.48 31.69 4.86
C VAL A 290 -2.05 30.82 3.66
N GLY A 291 -0.96 30.09 3.80
CA GLY A 291 -0.58 29.07 2.83
C GLY A 291 -1.58 27.91 2.87
N ALA A 292 -2.21 27.61 1.74
CA ALA A 292 -3.11 26.46 1.65
C ALA A 292 -2.32 25.16 1.70
N GLY A 293 -2.83 24.19 2.47
CA GLY A 293 -2.40 22.79 2.42
C GLY A 293 -3.20 21.97 1.40
N ASN A 294 -2.87 20.71 1.26
CA ASN A 294 -3.49 19.77 0.32
C ASN A 294 -3.58 20.33 -1.11
N THR A 295 -2.49 20.89 -1.59
CA THR A 295 -2.40 21.50 -2.92
C THR A 295 -1.31 20.82 -3.76
N PRO A 296 -1.67 20.17 -4.89
CA PRO A 296 -3.03 19.96 -5.41
C PRO A 296 -3.88 19.08 -4.46
N PRO A 297 -5.23 19.19 -4.51
CA PRO A 297 -6.10 18.45 -3.62
C PRO A 297 -6.08 16.94 -3.92
N VAL A 298 -5.98 16.14 -2.86
CA VAL A 298 -6.03 14.66 -2.91
C VAL A 298 -6.85 14.13 -1.73
N SER A 299 -7.27 12.88 -1.82
CA SER A 299 -7.97 12.17 -0.73
C SER A 299 -7.23 10.86 -0.41
N PRO A 300 -6.95 10.56 0.88
CA PRO A 300 -6.97 11.47 2.03
C PRO A 300 -6.10 12.74 1.82
N PRO A 301 -6.37 13.85 2.54
CA PRO A 301 -5.59 15.07 2.40
C PRO A 301 -4.12 14.83 2.70
N GLN A 302 -3.21 15.41 1.88
CA GLN A 302 -1.78 15.24 2.06
C GLN A 302 -1.14 16.21 3.06
N GLY A 303 -1.93 17.12 3.66
CA GLY A 303 -1.49 18.08 4.67
C GLY A 303 -2.48 19.22 4.89
N ASN A 304 -2.15 20.10 5.82
CA ASN A 304 -3.01 21.14 6.33
C ASN A 304 -2.46 22.56 6.02
N PRO A 305 -3.31 23.60 6.10
CA PRO A 305 -2.85 24.99 5.91
C PRO A 305 -1.87 25.43 7.01
N GLY A 306 -1.09 26.42 6.71
CA GLY A 306 -0.29 27.16 7.70
C GLY A 306 -1.17 27.92 8.70
N GLY A 307 -0.55 28.49 9.72
CA GLY A 307 -1.21 29.38 10.68
C GLY A 307 -1.44 30.77 10.10
N ILE A 308 -2.47 31.46 10.63
CA ILE A 308 -2.79 32.89 10.34
C ILE A 308 -2.26 33.79 11.45
N LEU A 309 -2.21 35.10 11.18
CA LEU A 309 -1.98 36.12 12.23
C LEU A 309 -3.31 36.48 12.89
N THR A 310 -3.35 36.37 14.20
CA THR A 310 -4.45 36.88 15.03
C THR A 310 -4.11 38.15 15.76
N VAL A 311 -2.81 38.45 15.90
CA VAL A 311 -2.27 39.68 16.48
C VAL A 311 -1.40 40.39 15.42
N THR A 312 -1.79 41.60 15.03
CA THR A 312 -1.12 42.43 14.04
C THR A 312 -0.55 43.73 14.65
N SER A 313 -0.37 43.77 15.97
CA SER A 313 0.29 44.84 16.71
C SER A 313 1.69 44.42 17.15
N SER A 314 2.60 45.37 17.20
CA SER A 314 3.98 45.14 17.70
C SER A 314 3.96 44.73 19.17
N PRO A 315 4.84 43.80 19.58
CA PRO A 315 5.80 43.00 18.77
C PRO A 315 5.10 41.89 17.97
N TYR A 316 5.55 41.66 16.74
CA TYR A 316 4.92 40.76 15.79
C TYR A 316 5.52 39.35 15.85
N GLY A 317 4.84 38.37 16.49
CA GLY A 317 5.16 36.94 16.31
C GLY A 317 4.61 36.43 14.97
N ALA A 318 5.33 35.52 14.33
CA ALA A 318 4.90 34.87 13.10
C ALA A 318 4.07 33.60 13.36
N ALA A 319 3.31 33.17 12.37
CA ALA A 319 2.55 31.94 12.43
C ALA A 319 3.41 30.71 12.07
N GLY A 320 3.02 29.52 12.55
CA GLY A 320 3.66 28.24 12.21
C GLY A 320 3.18 27.69 10.88
N GLY A 321 3.99 26.84 10.24
CA GLY A 321 3.66 26.07 9.04
C GLY A 321 2.72 24.90 9.35
N GLY A 322 1.89 24.49 8.38
CA GLY A 322 1.01 23.32 8.49
C GLY A 322 1.79 22.02 8.53
N GLY A 323 1.26 21.01 9.20
CA GLY A 323 1.74 19.64 9.23
C GLY A 323 0.76 18.67 8.55
N ALA A 324 1.11 17.39 8.52
CA ALA A 324 0.27 16.38 7.87
C ALA A 324 -1.10 16.23 8.53
N THR A 325 -1.18 16.29 9.88
CA THR A 325 -2.42 16.05 10.63
C THR A 325 -3.03 17.30 11.27
N ALA A 326 -2.30 18.40 11.34
CA ALA A 326 -2.73 19.62 11.99
C ALA A 326 -2.31 20.88 11.22
N ALA A 327 -3.14 21.90 11.25
CA ALA A 327 -2.80 23.23 10.76
C ALA A 327 -1.67 23.84 11.60
N GLY A 328 -0.97 24.82 11.03
CA GLY A 328 -0.01 25.61 11.77
C GLY A 328 -0.68 26.46 12.84
N GLY A 329 -0.01 26.67 13.96
CA GLY A 329 -0.45 27.52 15.05
C GLY A 329 -0.45 29.00 14.67
N THR A 330 -1.39 29.77 15.25
CA THR A 330 -1.46 31.22 15.12
C THR A 330 -0.45 31.90 16.04
N ASN A 331 -0.10 33.13 15.74
CA ASN A 331 0.65 33.96 16.67
C ASN A 331 -0.20 34.36 17.90
N GLY A 332 0.46 34.70 18.98
CA GLY A 332 -0.13 35.15 20.24
C GLY A 332 0.25 36.58 20.62
N PRO A 333 -0.36 37.13 21.68
CA PRO A 333 -0.06 38.47 22.19
C PRO A 333 1.39 38.54 22.68
N GLY A 334 1.93 39.76 22.73
CA GLY A 334 3.28 40.01 23.22
C GLY A 334 4.40 39.48 22.33
N GLY A 335 4.15 39.21 21.05
CA GLY A 335 5.15 38.73 20.09
C GLY A 335 5.37 37.19 20.11
N ALA A 336 4.54 36.44 20.82
CA ALA A 336 4.59 34.97 20.80
C ALA A 336 4.32 34.41 19.40
N ALA A 337 5.11 33.45 18.99
CA ALA A 337 4.98 32.83 17.66
C ALA A 337 4.11 31.56 17.70
N GLY A 338 3.51 31.25 16.54
CA GLY A 338 2.71 30.03 16.36
C GLY A 338 3.58 28.77 16.23
N THR A 339 3.11 27.66 16.78
CA THR A 339 3.77 26.36 16.65
C THR A 339 3.54 25.76 15.28
N GLY A 340 4.46 24.90 14.83
CA GLY A 340 4.24 24.06 13.64
C GLY A 340 3.13 23.03 13.87
N GLY A 341 2.38 22.74 12.82
CA GLY A 341 1.37 21.67 12.81
C GLY A 341 2.00 20.29 12.94
N ASN A 342 1.33 19.38 13.64
CA ASN A 342 1.83 18.02 13.84
C ASN A 342 1.79 17.18 12.55
N GLY A 343 2.77 16.30 12.44
CA GLY A 343 2.88 15.28 11.39
C GLY A 343 2.07 14.02 11.71
N ALA A 344 2.16 13.07 10.81
CA ALA A 344 1.49 11.77 10.90
C ALA A 344 2.44 10.69 11.45
N THR A 345 1.96 9.87 12.38
CA THR A 345 2.73 8.76 12.95
C THR A 345 2.26 7.46 12.30
N THR A 346 3.22 6.65 11.82
CA THR A 346 3.01 5.32 11.24
C THR A 346 4.11 4.37 11.67
N SER A 347 3.81 3.05 11.64
CA SER A 347 4.78 1.99 11.89
C SER A 347 5.27 1.29 10.61
N ILE A 348 5.08 1.88 9.44
CA ILE A 348 5.48 1.27 8.15
C ILE A 348 6.98 0.95 8.11
N SER A 349 7.81 1.72 8.78
CA SER A 349 9.28 1.51 8.90
C SER A 349 9.68 0.39 9.86
N GLY A 350 8.71 -0.27 10.52
CA GLY A 350 8.93 -1.31 11.54
C GLY A 350 8.79 -0.80 12.98
N SER A 351 8.76 0.52 13.20
CA SER A 351 8.54 1.15 14.51
C SER A 351 7.74 2.45 14.35
N PRO A 352 6.97 2.89 15.39
CA PRO A 352 6.23 4.13 15.35
C PRO A 352 7.16 5.34 15.11
N THR A 353 6.96 6.01 13.97
CA THR A 353 7.77 7.17 13.57
C THR A 353 6.84 8.25 13.00
N ALA A 354 7.05 9.49 13.42
CA ALA A 354 6.29 10.64 12.93
C ALA A 354 7.01 11.31 11.75
N TYR A 355 6.25 11.74 10.73
CA TYR A 355 6.72 12.40 9.51
C TYR A 355 5.88 13.62 9.19
N ALA A 356 6.42 14.54 8.41
CA ALA A 356 5.73 15.71 7.87
C ALA A 356 5.17 16.67 8.94
N GLY A 357 6.00 17.06 9.91
CA GLY A 357 5.72 18.14 10.88
C GLY A 357 6.03 19.51 10.30
N GLY A 358 5.18 20.52 10.55
CA GLY A 358 5.38 21.90 10.11
C GLY A 358 6.45 22.64 10.94
N GLY A 359 7.06 23.68 10.39
CA GLY A 359 8.01 24.56 11.09
C GLY A 359 7.31 25.53 12.04
N GLY A 360 7.92 25.86 13.17
CA GLY A 360 7.47 26.93 14.08
C GLY A 360 7.74 28.33 13.53
N GLY A 361 6.93 29.31 13.87
CA GLY A 361 7.14 30.72 13.53
C GLY A 361 8.24 31.37 14.36
N GLY A 362 8.88 32.43 13.84
CA GLY A 362 9.83 33.29 14.56
C GLY A 362 9.16 34.23 15.54
N ASP A 363 9.77 34.49 16.68
CA ASP A 363 9.28 35.35 17.75
C ASP A 363 9.54 36.84 17.46
N GLY A 364 8.65 37.72 17.98
CA GLY A 364 8.65 39.14 17.70
C GLY A 364 9.63 39.98 18.49
N PHE A 365 10.25 39.46 19.56
CA PHE A 365 11.17 40.18 20.43
C PHE A 365 12.11 39.26 21.20
N PRO A 366 13.33 39.64 21.51
CA PRO A 366 14.20 38.85 22.38
C PRO A 366 13.53 38.56 23.72
N GLY A 367 13.42 37.26 24.06
CA GLY A 367 12.78 36.81 25.32
C GLY A 367 11.28 36.47 25.19
N THR A 368 10.66 36.60 24.01
CA THR A 368 9.33 36.08 23.73
C THR A 368 9.36 34.61 23.32
N THR A 369 8.21 33.93 23.32
CA THR A 369 8.16 32.51 23.00
C THR A 369 8.16 32.31 21.50
N SER A 370 9.23 31.68 20.98
CA SER A 370 9.26 31.20 19.59
C SER A 370 8.41 29.96 19.39
N GLY A 371 7.91 29.78 18.17
CA GLY A 371 7.10 28.62 17.82
C GLY A 371 7.94 27.31 17.86
N ALA A 372 7.46 26.30 18.59
CA ALA A 372 8.04 24.95 18.49
C ALA A 372 7.70 24.35 17.12
N GLY A 373 8.62 23.53 16.57
CA GLY A 373 8.32 22.72 15.40
C GLY A 373 7.30 21.61 15.70
N GLY A 374 6.48 21.24 14.74
CA GLY A 374 5.53 20.13 14.83
C GLY A 374 6.25 18.79 14.94
N THR A 375 5.63 17.83 15.63
CA THR A 375 6.12 16.44 15.66
C THR A 375 6.22 15.87 14.24
N GLY A 376 7.26 15.07 13.95
CA GLY A 376 7.52 14.61 12.59
C GLY A 376 8.56 15.45 11.83
N GLY A 377 9.46 16.06 12.57
CA GLY A 377 10.67 16.70 12.02
C GLY A 377 10.56 18.18 11.70
N GLY A 378 9.53 18.88 12.19
CA GLY A 378 9.44 20.34 12.05
C GLY A 378 10.53 21.05 12.81
N GLY A 379 11.18 22.08 12.21
CA GLY A 379 12.17 22.94 12.85
C GLY A 379 11.51 24.02 13.71
N GLY A 380 12.05 24.34 14.89
CA GLY A 380 11.59 25.44 15.76
C GLY A 380 12.04 26.81 15.26
N GLY A 381 11.35 27.88 15.72
CA GLY A 381 11.57 29.24 15.24
C GLY A 381 12.75 30.02 15.87
N ALA A 382 13.28 29.63 17.06
CA ALA A 382 14.44 30.32 17.65
C ALA A 382 15.26 29.41 18.56
N PRO A 383 16.57 29.25 18.33
CA PRO A 383 17.19 29.63 17.07
C PRO A 383 16.48 28.91 15.91
N PRO A 384 16.44 29.46 14.69
CA PRO A 384 15.72 28.81 13.60
C PRO A 384 16.40 27.50 13.21
N TYR A 385 15.67 26.39 13.45
CA TYR A 385 16.15 25.06 13.14
C TYR A 385 15.66 24.59 11.77
N ASN A 386 16.50 23.83 11.09
CA ASN A 386 16.09 23.14 9.85
C ASN A 386 15.02 22.06 10.17
N GLY A 387 14.17 21.82 9.24
CA GLY A 387 13.38 20.60 9.21
C GLY A 387 14.30 19.36 9.17
N SER A 388 13.96 18.32 9.89
CA SER A 388 14.75 17.07 9.93
C SER A 388 14.82 16.41 8.57
N THR A 389 16.00 15.96 8.16
CA THR A 389 16.19 15.23 6.91
C THR A 389 15.40 13.92 6.91
N ASN A 390 14.92 13.52 5.74
CA ASN A 390 14.17 12.27 5.54
C ASN A 390 12.87 12.17 6.35
N THR A 391 12.27 13.34 6.66
CA THR A 391 10.97 13.42 7.35
C THR A 391 9.95 14.28 6.63
N GLY A 392 10.41 15.11 5.68
CA GLY A 392 9.55 16.13 5.06
C GLY A 392 9.18 17.28 6.00
N GLY A 393 9.93 17.50 7.09
CA GLY A 393 9.65 18.55 8.05
C GLY A 393 9.84 19.96 7.48
N GLY A 394 8.98 20.92 7.85
CA GLY A 394 9.12 22.34 7.50
C GLY A 394 10.24 23.01 8.30
N GLY A 395 10.94 24.01 7.73
CA GLY A 395 11.96 24.81 8.42
C GLY A 395 11.35 25.86 9.36
N GLY A 396 12.01 26.18 10.47
CA GLY A 396 11.61 27.22 11.42
C GLY A 396 11.80 28.63 10.86
N GLY A 397 10.90 29.55 11.18
CA GLY A 397 10.97 30.97 10.83
C GLY A 397 12.01 31.72 11.68
N ALA A 398 12.63 32.76 11.12
CA ALA A 398 13.59 33.57 11.85
C ALA A 398 12.89 34.57 12.79
N PRO A 399 13.51 34.90 13.96
CA PRO A 399 13.01 35.95 14.86
C PRO A 399 13.13 37.36 14.25
N ALA A 400 12.63 38.37 14.99
CA ALA A 400 12.68 39.78 14.62
C ALA A 400 14.14 40.37 14.75
N SER A 401 15.07 39.71 14.15
CA SER A 401 16.48 40.19 14.03
C SER A 401 16.99 39.75 12.66
N PRO A 402 17.92 40.48 12.05
CA PRO A 402 18.50 40.02 10.78
C PRO A 402 19.07 38.61 10.95
N GLY A 403 18.51 37.64 10.24
CA GLY A 403 18.92 36.24 10.39
C GLY A 403 18.33 35.34 9.33
N THR A 404 18.99 34.17 9.21
CA THR A 404 18.59 33.10 8.30
C THR A 404 17.60 32.18 9.02
N ALA A 405 16.51 31.85 8.38
CA ALA A 405 15.55 30.86 8.85
C ALA A 405 16.10 29.42 8.74
N GLY A 406 15.30 28.44 9.12
CA GLY A 406 15.58 27.01 8.87
C GLY A 406 15.17 26.59 7.45
N SER A 407 15.98 25.78 6.81
CA SER A 407 15.62 25.08 5.57
C SER A 407 14.64 23.96 5.85
N GLY A 408 13.80 23.59 4.90
CA GLY A 408 12.98 22.39 4.97
C GLY A 408 13.81 21.11 4.96
N GLY A 409 13.31 20.03 5.57
CA GLY A 409 13.91 18.70 5.52
C GLY A 409 13.56 17.98 4.22
N SER A 410 14.44 17.09 3.76
CA SER A 410 14.16 16.23 2.60
C SER A 410 13.00 15.26 2.89
N GLY A 411 12.33 14.82 1.83
CA GLY A 411 11.32 13.77 1.88
C GLY A 411 11.91 12.38 2.04
N ILE A 412 11.02 11.38 1.97
CA ILE A 412 11.35 9.96 2.07
C ILE A 412 10.24 9.15 1.37
N VAL A 413 10.64 8.00 0.77
CA VAL A 413 9.69 7.00 0.27
C VAL A 413 9.99 5.67 0.94
N ILE A 414 8.94 5.04 1.50
CA ILE A 414 9.01 3.70 2.10
C ILE A 414 8.00 2.81 1.40
N ILE A 415 8.44 1.60 1.01
CA ILE A 415 7.62 0.58 0.37
C ILE A 415 7.76 -0.69 1.21
N ARG A 416 6.63 -1.32 1.56
CA ARG A 416 6.61 -2.51 2.41
C ARG A 416 5.68 -3.56 1.80
N TYR A 417 6.10 -4.83 1.82
CA TYR A 417 5.29 -5.94 1.32
C TYR A 417 5.63 -7.25 2.01
N LYS A 418 4.65 -8.17 2.04
CA LYS A 418 4.83 -9.54 2.52
C LYS A 418 5.66 -10.33 1.49
N PHE A 419 6.68 -11.11 1.98
CA PHE A 419 7.60 -11.85 1.11
C PHE A 419 7.70 -13.35 1.42
N GLN A 420 6.97 -13.83 2.45
CA GLN A 420 6.86 -15.24 2.84
C GLN A 420 5.60 -15.51 3.66
#